data_9e19e68819def6e557be5869bb91ac6e
#
_entry.id   9e19e68819def6e557be5869bb91ac6e
#
_cell.length_a   1.000
_cell.length_b   1.000
_cell.length_c   1.000
_cell.angle_alpha   90.00
_cell.angle_beta   90.00
_cell.angle_gamma   90.00
#
_symmetry.space_group_name_H-M   'P 1'
#
loop_
_entity.id
_entity.type
_entity.pdbx_description
1 polymer ?
#
loop_
_entity_poly.entity_id
_entity_poly.type
_entity_poly.pdbx_seq_one_letter_code
_entity_poly.pdbx_strand_id
1 'polypeptide(L)'
;MADWRAFNYRRIGLQVAFWGVMGIILLMILSNFVNLSNTNQLSAYDDDWDDMSAFRGDLKDMGVETRSLVSSPLLLADIEDPRNTTYIVAGVERDTLSLPQFDEDGFITIASEDGYSPSEIDAIVEFVENGGTALILEDYGFAGSIAEAFGVRYSGYQL
;
A
#
# COMPACT_ATOMS: atom_id res chain seq x y z
N MET A 1 -21.93 9.34 -61.81
CA MET A 1 -22.28 8.27 -60.84
C MET A 1 -21.30 8.37 -59.69
N ALA A 2 -21.71 8.91 -58.56
CA ALA A 2 -20.86 9.03 -57.38
C ALA A 2 -20.64 7.64 -56.78
N ASP A 3 -19.38 7.32 -56.51
CA ASP A 3 -18.95 6.00 -56.07
C ASP A 3 -19.39 5.71 -54.62
N TRP A 4 -20.62 5.22 -54.48
CA TRP A 4 -21.25 4.88 -53.20
C TRP A 4 -20.52 3.81 -52.42
N ARG A 5 -19.65 3.02 -53.09
CA ARG A 5 -18.88 1.97 -52.43
C ARG A 5 -17.66 2.51 -51.66
N ALA A 6 -17.02 3.55 -52.15
CA ALA A 6 -15.87 4.15 -51.47
C ALA A 6 -16.26 4.89 -50.16
N PHE A 7 -17.47 5.48 -50.12
CA PHE A 7 -17.92 6.21 -48.96
C PHE A 7 -18.26 5.30 -47.77
N ASN A 8 -18.80 4.11 -48.01
CA ASN A 8 -19.15 3.16 -46.99
C ASN A 8 -17.92 2.49 -46.32
N TYR A 9 -16.90 2.16 -47.10
CA TYR A 9 -15.69 1.51 -46.53
C TYR A 9 -14.92 2.41 -45.59
N ARG A 10 -14.81 3.70 -45.86
CA ARG A 10 -14.18 4.67 -44.96
C ARG A 10 -14.92 4.82 -43.64
N ARG A 11 -16.23 4.83 -43.70
CA ARG A 11 -17.08 4.97 -42.51
C ARG A 11 -17.04 3.71 -41.63
N ILE A 12 -17.08 2.55 -42.25
CA ILE A 12 -16.96 1.25 -41.58
C ILE A 12 -15.55 1.10 -40.99
N GLY A 13 -14.50 1.47 -41.70
CA GLY A 13 -13.13 1.44 -41.20
C GLY A 13 -12.91 2.33 -39.98
N LEU A 14 -13.51 3.55 -39.98
CA LEU A 14 -13.45 4.45 -38.83
C LEU A 14 -14.23 3.90 -37.61
N GLN A 15 -15.38 3.28 -37.83
CA GLN A 15 -16.13 2.64 -36.75
C GLN A 15 -15.39 1.45 -36.15
N VAL A 16 -14.80 0.60 -36.97
CA VAL A 16 -14.00 -0.54 -36.50
C VAL A 16 -12.77 -0.06 -35.72
N ALA A 17 -12.08 0.98 -36.23
CA ALA A 17 -10.94 1.57 -35.51
C ALA A 17 -11.37 2.18 -34.16
N PHE A 18 -12.48 2.91 -34.12
CA PHE A 18 -13.02 3.49 -32.87
C PHE A 18 -13.35 2.41 -31.85
N TRP A 19 -14.09 1.37 -32.24
CA TRP A 19 -14.43 0.27 -31.33
C TRP A 19 -13.22 -0.55 -30.92
N GLY A 20 -12.22 -0.67 -31.78
CA GLY A 20 -10.94 -1.30 -31.46
C GLY A 20 -10.18 -0.54 -30.37
N VAL A 21 -10.06 0.78 -30.52
CA VAL A 21 -9.42 1.65 -29.50
C VAL A 21 -10.19 1.63 -28.19
N MET A 22 -11.52 1.71 -28.24
CA MET A 22 -12.37 1.60 -27.04
C MET A 22 -12.20 0.25 -26.34
N GLY A 23 -12.09 -0.83 -27.10
CA GLY A 23 -11.83 -2.17 -26.53
C GLY A 23 -10.48 -2.27 -25.84
N ILE A 24 -9.44 -1.67 -26.41
CA ILE A 24 -8.10 -1.63 -25.78
C ILE A 24 -8.12 -0.81 -24.50
N ILE A 25 -8.77 0.36 -24.51
CA ILE A 25 -8.92 1.19 -23.30
C ILE A 25 -9.69 0.43 -22.21
N LEU A 26 -10.77 -0.24 -22.58
CA LEU A 26 -11.55 -1.05 -21.64
C LEU A 26 -10.74 -2.20 -21.05
N LEU A 27 -9.93 -2.87 -21.88
CA LEU A 27 -9.02 -3.93 -21.42
C LEU A 27 -7.93 -3.38 -20.49
N MET A 28 -7.39 -2.20 -20.75
CA MET A 28 -6.43 -1.54 -19.86
C MET A 28 -7.07 -1.18 -18.52
N ILE A 29 -8.29 -0.67 -18.52
CA ILE A 29 -9.02 -0.38 -17.29
C ILE A 29 -9.30 -1.67 -16.51
N LEU A 30 -9.81 -2.71 -17.18
CA LEU A 30 -10.06 -4.01 -16.56
C LEU A 30 -8.80 -4.66 -16.00
N SER A 31 -7.67 -4.57 -16.70
CA SER A 31 -6.40 -5.12 -16.21
C SER A 31 -5.90 -4.40 -14.96
N ASN A 32 -6.15 -3.09 -14.84
CA ASN A 32 -5.87 -2.36 -13.60
C ASN A 32 -6.80 -2.81 -12.46
N PHE A 33 -8.07 -3.08 -12.74
CA PHE A 33 -8.99 -3.63 -11.73
C PHE A 33 -8.62 -5.04 -11.28
N VAL A 34 -8.08 -5.87 -12.17
CA VAL A 34 -7.60 -7.22 -11.82
C VAL A 34 -6.30 -7.15 -11.01
N ASN A 35 -5.43 -6.17 -11.27
CA ASN A 35 -4.23 -5.94 -10.47
C ASN A 35 -4.51 -5.28 -9.10
N LEU A 36 -5.69 -4.68 -8.89
CA LEU A 36 -6.14 -4.19 -7.59
C LEU A 36 -6.53 -5.33 -6.63
N SER A 37 -6.61 -6.57 -7.11
CA SER A 37 -6.75 -7.77 -6.28
C SER A 37 -5.41 -8.40 -5.92
N ASN A 38 -4.30 -7.69 -6.04
CA ASN A 38 -3.07 -8.08 -5.37
C ASN A 38 -3.36 -8.02 -3.87
N THR A 39 -3.54 -9.18 -3.29
CA THR A 39 -3.53 -9.39 -1.85
C THR A 39 -2.28 -8.71 -1.32
N ASN A 40 -2.45 -7.76 -0.42
CA ASN A 40 -1.33 -7.11 0.23
C ASN A 40 -0.43 -8.17 0.84
N GLN A 41 0.82 -8.21 0.43
CA GLN A 41 1.83 -9.08 1.03
C GLN A 41 1.80 -8.87 2.56
N LEU A 42 2.03 -9.94 3.31
CA LEU A 42 2.00 -9.93 4.77
C LEU A 42 0.63 -9.61 5.39
N SER A 43 -0.46 -9.91 4.69
CA SER A 43 -1.81 -9.84 5.24
C SER A 43 -1.97 -10.77 6.46
N ALA A 44 -2.62 -10.29 7.51
CA ALA A 44 -2.94 -11.13 8.69
C ALA A 44 -4.15 -12.05 8.47
N TYR A 45 -4.75 -12.03 7.27
CA TYR A 45 -6.01 -12.71 6.97
C TYR A 45 -5.94 -13.63 5.75
N ASP A 46 -4.89 -13.53 4.96
CA ASP A 46 -4.71 -14.38 3.78
C ASP A 46 -3.85 -15.60 4.12
N ASP A 47 -4.00 -16.69 3.37
CA ASP A 47 -3.32 -17.97 3.59
C ASP A 47 -2.17 -18.21 2.59
N ASP A 48 -1.74 -17.18 1.87
CA ASP A 48 -0.62 -17.27 0.95
C ASP A 48 0.72 -17.43 1.72
N TRP A 49 1.74 -17.92 1.05
CA TRP A 49 3.03 -18.28 1.69
C TRP A 49 3.79 -17.09 2.30
N ASP A 50 3.47 -15.88 1.85
CA ASP A 50 4.04 -14.60 2.29
C ASP A 50 3.16 -13.86 3.30
N ASP A 51 2.11 -14.52 3.84
CA ASP A 51 1.15 -13.93 4.76
C ASP A 51 1.42 -14.23 6.24
N MET A 52 0.90 -13.37 7.08
CA MET A 52 1.06 -13.44 8.54
C MET A 52 -0.03 -14.27 9.24
N SER A 53 -0.92 -14.92 8.51
CA SER A 53 -2.04 -15.67 9.08
C SER A 53 -1.59 -16.84 9.95
N ALA A 54 -0.56 -17.58 9.51
CA ALA A 54 0.03 -18.67 10.27
C ALA A 54 0.66 -18.16 11.58
N PHE A 55 1.44 -17.10 11.52
CA PHE A 55 2.04 -16.46 12.72
C PHE A 55 0.96 -15.99 13.71
N ARG A 56 -0.10 -15.39 13.22
CA ARG A 56 -1.25 -15.00 14.03
C ARG A 56 -1.95 -16.22 14.66
N GLY A 57 -2.07 -17.31 13.91
CA GLY A 57 -2.62 -18.58 14.38
C GLY A 57 -1.80 -19.14 15.54
N ASP A 58 -0.48 -19.19 15.38
CA ASP A 58 0.45 -19.69 16.40
C ASP A 58 0.39 -18.85 17.69
N LEU A 59 0.33 -17.54 17.58
CA LEU A 59 0.15 -16.65 18.73
C LEU A 59 -1.16 -16.92 19.47
N LYS A 60 -2.23 -17.13 18.74
CA LYS A 60 -3.55 -17.45 19.30
C LYS A 60 -3.56 -18.81 19.99
N ASP A 61 -2.90 -19.82 19.40
CA ASP A 61 -2.76 -21.15 19.99
C ASP A 61 -1.91 -21.13 21.28
N MET A 62 -0.98 -20.18 21.39
CA MET A 62 -0.22 -19.89 22.61
C MET A 62 -1.04 -19.09 23.65
N GLY A 63 -2.28 -18.74 23.35
CA GLY A 63 -3.16 -18.00 24.26
C GLY A 63 -2.95 -16.48 24.23
N VAL A 64 -2.27 -15.96 23.23
CA VAL A 64 -2.08 -14.51 23.06
C VAL A 64 -3.31 -13.91 22.36
N GLU A 65 -3.94 -12.91 22.95
CA GLU A 65 -5.00 -12.17 22.28
C GLU A 65 -4.42 -11.33 21.15
N THR A 66 -4.90 -11.54 19.93
CA THR A 66 -4.44 -10.83 18.74
C THR A 66 -5.56 -10.01 18.12
N ARG A 67 -5.29 -8.76 17.78
CA ARG A 67 -6.20 -7.87 17.07
C ARG A 67 -5.47 -7.30 15.85
N SER A 68 -6.15 -7.23 14.73
CA SER A 68 -5.61 -6.58 13.54
C SER A 68 -6.02 -5.11 13.51
N LEU A 69 -5.05 -4.26 13.30
CA LEU A 69 -5.25 -2.83 13.09
C LEU A 69 -5.35 -2.59 11.58
N VAL A 70 -6.56 -2.55 11.05
CA VAL A 70 -6.81 -2.45 9.59
C VAL A 70 -6.80 -1.02 9.10
N SER A 71 -6.82 -0.02 9.98
CA SER A 71 -6.87 1.38 9.60
C SER A 71 -5.54 2.09 9.88
N SER A 72 -5.54 3.04 10.79
CA SER A 72 -4.36 3.86 11.05
C SER A 72 -3.77 3.56 12.44
N PRO A 73 -2.43 3.62 12.59
CA PRO A 73 -1.75 3.60 13.89
C PRO A 73 -2.26 4.63 14.91
N LEU A 74 -2.97 5.66 14.47
CA LEU A 74 -3.62 6.62 15.39
C LEU A 74 -4.53 5.96 16.43
N LEU A 75 -5.07 4.78 16.12
CA LEU A 75 -5.88 3.99 17.07
C LEU A 75 -5.07 3.39 18.24
N LEU A 76 -3.75 3.44 18.20
CA LEU A 76 -2.91 3.04 19.33
C LEU A 76 -3.15 3.94 20.55
N ALA A 77 -3.59 5.18 20.36
CA ALA A 77 -3.97 6.09 21.43
C ALA A 77 -5.19 5.62 22.25
N ASP A 78 -6.03 4.76 21.68
CA ASP A 78 -7.22 4.22 22.34
C ASP A 78 -6.91 2.98 23.21
N ILE A 79 -5.66 2.52 23.25
CA ILE A 79 -5.26 1.36 24.04
C ILE A 79 -5.10 1.76 25.52
N GLU A 80 -5.96 1.22 26.38
CA GLU A 80 -5.99 1.57 27.81
C GLU A 80 -4.74 1.10 28.58
N ASP A 81 -4.18 -0.07 28.21
CA ASP A 81 -2.96 -0.63 28.85
C ASP A 81 -1.88 -0.96 27.81
N PRO A 82 -1.07 0.02 27.38
CA PRO A 82 -0.01 -0.20 26.43
C PRO A 82 1.08 -1.18 26.92
N ARG A 83 1.30 -1.29 28.22
CA ARG A 83 2.42 -2.05 28.82
C ARG A 83 2.38 -3.54 28.51
N ASN A 84 1.19 -4.08 28.32
CA ASN A 84 0.97 -5.49 27.98
C ASN A 84 0.64 -5.71 26.49
N THR A 85 0.86 -4.69 25.68
CA THR A 85 0.49 -4.71 24.27
C THR A 85 1.75 -4.57 23.40
N THR A 86 1.83 -5.42 22.38
CA THR A 86 2.84 -5.32 21.34
C THR A 86 2.18 -4.94 20.01
N TYR A 87 2.58 -3.83 19.45
CA TYR A 87 2.22 -3.43 18.10
C TYR A 87 3.23 -4.01 17.11
N ILE A 88 2.77 -4.83 16.18
CA ILE A 88 3.60 -5.48 15.17
C ILE A 88 3.36 -4.79 13.83
N VAL A 89 4.42 -4.25 13.27
CA VAL A 89 4.47 -3.67 11.94
C VAL A 89 5.22 -4.65 11.04
N ALA A 90 4.55 -5.20 10.06
CA ALA A 90 5.16 -6.13 9.11
C ALA A 90 4.94 -5.63 7.68
N GLY A 91 6.03 -5.57 6.90
CA GLY A 91 5.99 -5.23 5.49
C GLY A 91 5.34 -3.87 5.20
N VAL A 92 6.00 -2.77 5.55
CA VAL A 92 5.51 -1.43 5.22
C VAL A 92 5.61 -1.24 3.72
N GLU A 93 4.48 -1.23 3.04
CA GLU A 93 4.42 -0.96 1.61
C GLU A 93 4.63 0.53 1.32
N ARG A 94 5.37 0.79 0.24
CA ARG A 94 5.48 2.13 -0.31
C ARG A 94 4.14 2.50 -0.96
N ASP A 95 3.61 3.66 -0.64
CA ASP A 95 2.45 4.16 -1.37
C ASP A 95 2.84 4.40 -2.84
N THR A 96 2.41 3.49 -3.71
CA THR A 96 2.72 3.54 -5.16
C THR A 96 1.84 4.54 -5.91
N LEU A 97 0.85 5.14 -5.24
CA LEU A 97 -0.05 6.14 -5.80
C LEU A 97 0.33 7.57 -5.39
N SER A 98 1.62 7.89 -5.40
CA SER A 98 2.04 9.28 -5.27
C SER A 98 1.51 10.08 -6.47
N LEU A 99 0.49 10.89 -6.21
CA LEU A 99 0.00 11.85 -7.21
C LEU A 99 1.10 12.86 -7.49
N PRO A 100 1.34 13.21 -8.77
CA PRO A 100 2.30 14.24 -9.11
C PRO A 100 1.91 15.54 -8.42
N GLN A 101 2.78 16.06 -7.58
CA GLN A 101 2.62 17.36 -6.92
C GLN A 101 3.39 18.40 -7.73
N PHE A 102 2.78 19.57 -7.88
CA PHE A 102 3.47 20.71 -8.47
C PHE A 102 4.20 21.46 -7.34
N ASP A 103 5.51 21.57 -7.48
CA ASP A 103 6.33 22.43 -6.64
C ASP A 103 6.00 23.92 -6.89
N GLU A 104 6.36 24.79 -5.93
CA GLU A 104 6.18 26.25 -6.06
C GLU A 104 6.85 26.81 -7.32
N ASP A 105 7.89 26.15 -7.82
CA ASP A 105 8.60 26.48 -9.05
C ASP A 105 7.96 25.87 -10.32
N GLY A 106 6.83 25.15 -10.20
CA GLY A 106 6.10 24.56 -11.32
C GLY A 106 6.67 23.25 -11.86
N PHE A 107 7.64 22.64 -11.17
CA PHE A 107 8.14 21.32 -11.50
C PHE A 107 7.23 20.23 -10.93
N ILE A 108 7.09 19.12 -11.69
CA ILE A 108 6.37 17.95 -11.22
C ILE A 108 7.31 17.12 -10.34
N THR A 109 7.05 17.12 -9.04
CA THR A 109 7.74 16.24 -8.10
C THR A 109 6.84 15.05 -7.80
N ILE A 110 7.36 13.84 -7.94
CA ILE A 110 6.71 12.63 -7.48
C ILE A 110 7.25 12.38 -6.07
N ALA A 111 6.55 12.90 -5.07
CA ALA A 111 6.86 12.57 -3.69
C ALA A 111 6.36 11.15 -3.43
N SER A 112 7.25 10.20 -3.27
CA SER A 112 6.91 8.93 -2.65
C SER A 112 6.87 9.17 -1.15
N GLU A 113 5.69 9.30 -0.57
CA GLU A 113 5.57 9.30 0.88
C GLU A 113 5.87 7.88 1.38
N ASP A 114 6.75 7.76 2.36
CA ASP A 114 6.95 6.53 3.12
C ASP A 114 5.62 6.18 3.79
N GLY A 115 5.29 4.89 3.89
CA GLY A 115 3.96 4.38 4.20
C GLY A 115 3.26 4.89 5.48
N TYR A 116 3.89 5.74 6.28
CA TYR A 116 3.30 6.37 7.49
C TYR A 116 3.47 7.87 7.49
N SER A 117 2.37 8.57 7.81
CA SER A 117 2.38 10.01 8.03
C SER A 117 3.10 10.38 9.33
N PRO A 118 3.59 11.63 9.48
CA PRO A 118 4.22 12.07 10.71
C PRO A 118 3.35 11.87 11.96
N SER A 119 2.05 12.09 11.85
CA SER A 119 1.10 11.90 12.96
C SER A 119 0.94 10.42 13.37
N GLU A 120 1.06 9.50 12.43
CA GLU A 120 1.03 8.06 12.71
C GLU A 120 2.33 7.60 13.38
N ILE A 121 3.45 8.16 12.96
CA ILE A 121 4.73 7.91 13.60
C ILE A 121 4.72 8.43 15.03
N ASP A 122 4.23 9.65 15.26
CA ASP A 122 4.07 10.23 16.59
C ASP A 122 3.18 9.35 17.49
N ALA A 123 2.09 8.79 16.97
CA ALA A 123 1.23 7.88 17.71
C ALA A 123 1.93 6.57 18.11
N ILE A 124 2.78 6.03 17.24
CA ILE A 124 3.59 4.84 17.54
C ILE A 124 4.62 5.17 18.61
N VAL A 125 5.29 6.33 18.52
CA VAL A 125 6.26 6.79 19.53
C VAL A 125 5.57 6.97 20.89
N GLU A 126 4.44 7.67 20.93
CA GLU A 126 3.68 7.88 22.16
C GLU A 126 3.21 6.57 22.79
N PHE A 127 2.76 5.61 21.96
CA PHE A 127 2.41 4.27 22.44
C PHE A 127 3.58 3.57 23.14
N VAL A 128 4.78 3.64 22.56
CA VAL A 128 6.00 3.05 23.17
C VAL A 128 6.42 3.81 24.41
N GLU A 129 6.36 5.15 24.44
CA GLU A 129 6.67 5.98 25.60
C GLU A 129 5.72 5.68 26.78
N ASN A 130 4.47 5.34 26.49
CA ASN A 130 3.49 4.91 27.47
C ASN A 130 3.68 3.45 27.94
N GLY A 131 4.72 2.78 27.46
CA GLY A 131 5.17 1.45 27.89
C GLY A 131 4.75 0.31 26.97
N GLY A 132 4.17 0.58 25.82
CA GLY A 132 3.91 -0.39 24.78
C GLY A 132 5.21 -0.88 24.11
N THR A 133 5.12 -1.95 23.36
CA THR A 133 6.24 -2.48 22.56
C THR A 133 5.92 -2.37 21.08
N ALA A 134 6.81 -1.82 20.28
CA ALA A 134 6.73 -1.86 18.83
C ALA A 134 7.72 -2.88 18.28
N LEU A 135 7.23 -3.83 17.48
CA LEU A 135 8.04 -4.80 16.75
C LEU A 135 7.93 -4.49 15.26
N ILE A 136 9.04 -4.08 14.66
CA ILE A 136 9.12 -3.73 13.24
C ILE A 136 9.79 -4.87 12.50
N LEU A 137 9.05 -5.54 11.61
CA LEU A 137 9.51 -6.63 10.76
C LEU A 137 9.55 -6.12 9.32
N GLU A 138 10.74 -5.77 8.87
CA GLU A 138 10.94 -5.10 7.59
C GLU A 138 12.24 -5.57 6.93
N ASP A 139 12.19 -5.85 5.63
CA ASP A 139 13.35 -6.30 4.85
C ASP A 139 13.78 -5.27 3.78
N TYR A 140 12.89 -4.40 3.32
CA TYR A 140 13.17 -3.42 2.27
C TYR A 140 13.46 -2.01 2.78
N GLY A 141 13.27 -1.73 4.07
CA GLY A 141 13.56 -0.44 4.68
C GLY A 141 12.51 0.65 4.49
N PHE A 142 11.28 0.30 4.11
CA PHE A 142 10.17 1.28 4.01
C PHE A 142 9.63 1.72 5.38
N ALA A 143 9.94 1.00 6.46
CA ALA A 143 9.71 1.44 7.82
C ALA A 143 10.81 2.38 8.35
N GLY A 144 11.62 2.95 7.48
CA GLY A 144 12.74 3.81 7.85
C GLY A 144 12.33 5.02 8.68
N SER A 145 11.22 5.66 8.35
CA SER A 145 10.69 6.81 9.09
C SER A 145 10.29 6.45 10.53
N ILE A 146 9.69 5.28 10.76
CA ILE A 146 9.39 4.78 12.11
C ILE A 146 10.69 4.50 12.87
N ALA A 147 11.63 3.80 12.24
CA ALA A 147 12.90 3.45 12.86
C ALA A 147 13.72 4.69 13.23
N GLU A 148 13.75 5.72 12.37
CA GLU A 148 14.42 6.99 12.64
C GLU A 148 13.85 7.72 13.84
N ALA A 149 12.55 7.65 14.09
CA ALA A 149 11.91 8.22 15.28
C ALA A 149 12.46 7.60 16.58
N PHE A 150 12.92 6.35 16.53
CA PHE A 150 13.61 5.66 17.63
C PHE A 150 15.13 5.73 17.55
N GLY A 151 15.68 6.54 16.64
CA GLY A 151 17.14 6.70 16.49
C GLY A 151 17.83 5.55 15.75
N VAL A 152 17.07 4.66 15.11
CA VAL A 152 17.60 3.54 14.33
C VAL A 152 17.59 3.91 12.85
N ARG A 153 18.72 3.70 12.17
CA ARG A 153 18.83 3.89 10.72
C ARG A 153 19.11 2.58 10.03
N TYR A 154 18.31 2.26 9.04
CA TYR A 154 18.60 1.17 8.14
C TYR A 154 19.73 1.58 7.18
N SER A 155 20.80 0.80 7.13
CA SER A 155 21.87 0.96 6.16
C SER A 155 21.76 -0.12 5.09
N GLY A 156 20.64 -0.16 4.37
CA GLY A 156 20.43 -1.09 3.27
C GLY A 156 20.91 -0.49 1.95
N TYR A 157 21.76 -1.21 1.22
CA TYR A 157 21.93 -0.95 -0.19
C TYR A 157 20.76 -1.62 -0.92
N GLN A 158 19.91 -0.83 -1.57
CA GLN A 158 19.05 -1.36 -2.62
C GLN A 158 19.99 -1.81 -3.76
N LEU A 159 20.05 -3.13 -3.97
CA LEU A 159 20.72 -3.73 -5.11
C LEU A 159 19.87 -3.63 -6.36
#